data_9eef54fbebdcb5916d37f6dd76478d72
#
_entry.id   9eef54fbebdcb5916d37f6dd76478d72
#
_cell.length_a   1.000
_cell.length_b   1.000
_cell.length_c   1.000
_cell.angle_alpha   90.00
_cell.angle_beta   90.00
_cell.angle_gamma   90.00
#
_symmetry.space_group_name_H-M   'P 1'
#
loop_
_entity.id
_entity.type
_entity.pdbx_description
1 polymer ?
#
loop_
_entity_poly.entity_id
_entity_poly.type
_entity_poly.pdbx_seq_one_letter_code
_entity_poly.pdbx_strand_id
1 'polypeptide(L)'
;MFKKIFYIISILLGIAVVLKVSQTKEYKDDLEVFKPIKREPEVKYVKKRNLKNLNSRQLEILKLLEKRKVLLPSDIYSLHPQVSTRTLRRDMTSLVNFNLVQQEGSTKDTKYILIG
;
A
#
# COMPACT_ATOMS: atom_id res chain seq x y z
N MET A 1 -49.13 36.22 28.49
CA MET A 1 -48.10 36.68 27.53
C MET A 1 -46.75 36.10 27.75
N PHE A 2 -46.29 35.90 28.95
CA PHE A 2 -44.96 35.36 29.21
C PHE A 2 -44.76 33.89 28.82
N LYS A 3 -45.77 33.04 28.85
CA LYS A 3 -45.67 31.62 28.47
C LYS A 3 -45.34 31.41 27.00
N LYS A 4 -45.76 32.24 26.09
CA LYS A 4 -45.49 32.17 24.66
C LYS A 4 -44.04 32.57 24.33
N ILE A 5 -43.49 33.50 25.08
CA ILE A 5 -42.10 33.97 24.90
C ILE A 5 -41.11 32.87 25.32
N PHE A 6 -41.39 32.14 26.38
CA PHE A 6 -40.56 31.01 26.83
C PHE A 6 -40.53 29.87 25.81
N TYR A 7 -41.62 29.60 25.13
CA TYR A 7 -41.68 28.59 24.06
C TYR A 7 -40.84 28.97 22.87
N ILE A 8 -40.86 30.21 22.45
CA ILE A 8 -40.07 30.69 21.32
C ILE A 8 -38.56 30.63 21.64
N ILE A 9 -38.19 31.02 22.85
CA ILE A 9 -36.77 30.98 23.30
C ILE A 9 -36.27 29.55 23.40
N SER A 10 -37.07 28.61 23.88
CA SER A 10 -36.64 27.18 23.98
C SER A 10 -36.50 26.52 22.60
N ILE A 11 -37.35 26.86 21.64
CA ILE A 11 -37.23 26.37 20.26
C ILE A 11 -35.99 26.93 19.57
N LEU A 12 -35.68 28.20 19.72
CA LEU A 12 -34.48 28.84 19.18
C LEU A 12 -33.18 28.24 19.77
N LEU A 13 -33.16 28.00 21.08
CA LEU A 13 -32.05 27.35 21.75
C LEU A 13 -31.85 25.88 21.27
N GLY A 14 -32.94 25.14 21.11
CA GLY A 14 -32.90 23.77 20.58
C GLY A 14 -32.34 23.70 19.15
N ILE A 15 -32.78 24.60 18.28
CA ILE A 15 -32.28 24.68 16.90
C ILE A 15 -30.78 25.06 16.84
N ALA A 16 -30.36 26.01 17.65
CA ALA A 16 -28.95 26.42 17.70
C ALA A 16 -28.01 25.28 18.18
N VAL A 17 -28.44 24.49 19.16
CA VAL A 17 -27.67 23.32 19.63
C VAL A 17 -27.62 22.24 18.58
N VAL A 18 -28.70 21.94 17.88
CA VAL A 18 -28.74 20.95 16.81
C VAL A 18 -27.86 21.36 15.64
N LEU A 19 -27.87 22.60 15.22
CA LEU A 19 -27.02 23.13 14.16
C LEU A 19 -25.52 23.08 14.52
N LYS A 20 -25.16 23.38 15.76
CA LYS A 20 -23.77 23.27 16.21
C LYS A 20 -23.29 21.84 16.28
N VAL A 21 -24.10 20.90 16.69
CA VAL A 21 -23.75 19.47 16.76
C VAL A 21 -23.62 18.85 15.37
N SER A 22 -24.49 19.21 14.43
CA SER A 22 -24.41 18.71 13.07
C SER A 22 -23.19 19.24 12.30
N GLN A 23 -22.83 20.50 12.48
CA GLN A 23 -21.64 21.07 11.81
C GLN A 23 -20.31 20.49 12.32
N THR A 24 -20.22 20.14 13.59
CA THR A 24 -18.97 19.59 14.13
C THR A 24 -18.73 18.12 13.83
N LYS A 25 -19.78 17.36 13.58
CA LYS A 25 -19.64 15.93 13.23
C LYS A 25 -19.33 15.70 11.76
N GLU A 26 -20.01 16.37 10.86
CA GLU A 26 -19.78 16.19 9.41
C GLU A 26 -18.38 16.62 8.97
N TYR A 27 -17.87 17.70 9.53
CA TYR A 27 -16.59 18.26 9.10
C TYR A 27 -15.38 17.46 9.57
N LYS A 28 -15.47 16.75 10.69
CA LYS A 28 -14.37 15.90 11.17
C LYS A 28 -14.28 14.56 10.46
N ASP A 29 -15.42 13.97 10.15
CA ASP A 29 -15.44 12.67 9.48
C ASP A 29 -14.99 12.78 8.02
N ASP A 30 -15.38 13.85 7.33
CA ASP A 30 -14.93 14.10 5.95
C ASP A 30 -13.43 14.42 5.85
N LEU A 31 -12.86 15.09 6.85
CA LEU A 31 -11.42 15.38 6.86
C LEU A 31 -10.57 14.15 7.20
N GLU A 32 -11.08 13.22 7.98
CA GLU A 32 -10.37 11.96 8.25
C GLU A 32 -10.43 10.98 7.06
N VAL A 33 -11.54 11.01 6.31
CA VAL A 33 -11.70 10.21 5.09
C VAL A 33 -10.82 10.74 3.95
N PHE A 34 -10.58 12.04 3.88
CA PHE A 34 -9.75 12.70 2.87
C PHE A 34 -8.30 12.96 3.30
N LYS A 35 -7.87 12.52 4.48
CA LYS A 35 -6.43 12.34 4.64
C LYS A 35 -6.02 11.34 3.56
N PRO A 36 -5.26 11.77 2.54
CA PRO A 36 -4.65 10.80 1.68
C PRO A 36 -3.94 9.88 2.65
N ILE A 37 -4.37 8.65 2.70
CA ILE A 37 -3.53 7.61 3.23
C ILE A 37 -2.26 7.81 2.40
N LYS A 38 -1.29 8.50 2.95
CA LYS A 38 0.07 8.35 2.50
C LYS A 38 0.33 6.87 2.73
N ARG A 39 -0.08 6.08 1.78
CA ARG A 39 0.56 4.81 1.57
C ARG A 39 1.99 5.20 1.27
N GLU A 40 2.71 5.51 2.34
CA GLU A 40 4.14 5.40 2.26
C GLU A 40 4.33 4.02 1.69
N PRO A 41 4.89 3.92 0.49
CA PRO A 41 5.10 2.61 -0.08
C PRO A 41 5.82 1.83 1.00
N GLU A 42 5.35 0.67 1.32
CA GLU A 42 5.93 -0.26 2.30
C GLU A 42 7.37 -0.65 1.95
N VAL A 43 7.94 0.04 1.00
CA VAL A 43 9.33 0.02 0.55
C VAL A 43 10.33 0.16 1.70
N LYS A 44 9.94 0.78 2.82
CA LYS A 44 10.82 0.91 3.98
C LYS A 44 11.17 -0.43 4.65
N TYR A 45 10.31 -1.42 4.55
CA TYR A 45 10.55 -2.71 5.20
C TYR A 45 11.47 -3.63 4.40
N VAL A 46 11.39 -3.59 3.09
CA VAL A 46 12.31 -4.33 2.22
C VAL A 46 13.71 -3.75 2.30
N LYS A 47 13.85 -2.45 2.49
CA LYS A 47 15.11 -1.73 2.52
C LYS A 47 16.03 -2.10 3.71
N LYS A 48 15.48 -2.64 4.79
CA LYS A 48 16.26 -3.05 5.97
C LYS A 48 16.71 -4.51 5.95
N ARG A 49 16.15 -5.35 5.07
CA ARG A 49 16.45 -6.77 5.02
C ARG A 49 17.53 -7.07 3.98
N ASN A 50 18.76 -7.19 4.43
CA ASN A 50 19.87 -7.85 3.69
C ASN A 50 20.15 -7.40 2.24
N LEU A 51 19.83 -6.16 1.87
CA LEU A 51 20.16 -5.61 0.55
C LEU A 51 21.67 -5.58 0.27
N LYS A 52 22.49 -5.70 1.30
CA LYS A 52 23.95 -5.66 1.18
C LYS A 52 24.55 -6.82 0.39
N ASN A 53 23.84 -7.93 0.29
CA ASN A 53 24.32 -9.15 -0.34
C ASN A 53 23.69 -9.42 -1.71
N LEU A 54 22.96 -8.44 -2.26
CA LEU A 54 22.26 -8.58 -3.52
C LEU A 54 23.12 -8.08 -4.69
N ASN A 55 23.07 -8.81 -5.79
CA ASN A 55 23.66 -8.39 -7.05
C ASN A 55 22.84 -7.26 -7.70
N SER A 56 23.46 -6.50 -8.60
CA SER A 56 22.78 -5.44 -9.34
C SER A 56 21.51 -5.92 -10.06
N ARG A 57 21.54 -7.09 -10.67
CA ARG A 57 20.38 -7.74 -11.32
C ARG A 57 19.24 -7.99 -10.33
N GLN A 58 19.55 -8.52 -9.17
CA GLN A 58 18.56 -8.79 -8.11
C GLN A 58 17.92 -7.51 -7.61
N LEU A 59 18.68 -6.42 -7.49
CA LEU A 59 18.15 -5.11 -7.13
C LEU A 59 17.20 -4.54 -8.18
N GLU A 60 17.52 -4.71 -9.46
CA GLU A 60 16.64 -4.28 -10.55
C GLU A 60 15.34 -5.08 -10.58
N ILE A 61 15.40 -6.39 -10.37
CA ILE A 61 14.23 -7.25 -10.25
C ILE A 61 13.35 -6.81 -9.08
N LEU A 62 13.95 -6.52 -7.92
CA LEU A 62 13.19 -6.01 -6.77
C LEU A 62 12.52 -4.66 -7.05
N LYS A 63 13.20 -3.74 -7.71
CA LYS A 63 12.61 -2.46 -8.11
C LYS A 63 11.41 -2.65 -9.04
N LEU A 64 11.49 -3.61 -9.95
CA LEU A 64 10.37 -3.91 -10.83
C LEU A 64 9.22 -4.57 -10.06
N LEU A 65 9.51 -5.45 -9.10
CA LEU A 65 8.53 -6.05 -8.20
C LEU A 65 7.82 -5.00 -7.33
N GLU A 66 8.54 -4.00 -6.85
CA GLU A 66 7.97 -2.89 -6.10
C GLU A 66 6.91 -2.13 -6.92
N LYS A 67 7.14 -1.98 -8.22
CA LYS A 67 6.21 -1.30 -9.13
C LYS A 67 5.01 -2.18 -9.50
N ARG A 68 5.23 -3.45 -9.81
CA ARG A 68 4.20 -4.35 -10.34
C ARG A 68 3.60 -5.30 -9.31
N LYS A 69 4.26 -5.48 -8.18
CA LYS A 69 3.93 -6.40 -7.07
C LYS A 69 4.01 -7.89 -7.44
N VAL A 70 3.67 -8.25 -8.66
CA VAL A 70 3.74 -9.62 -9.18
C VAL A 70 4.51 -9.62 -10.48
N LEU A 71 5.46 -10.54 -10.64
CA LEU A 71 6.21 -10.75 -11.87
C LEU A 71 6.10 -12.20 -12.34
N LEU A 72 6.01 -12.36 -13.63
CA LEU A 72 6.13 -13.65 -14.30
C LEU A 72 7.59 -13.90 -14.69
N PRO A 73 8.02 -15.16 -14.86
CA PRO A 73 9.37 -15.47 -15.33
C PRO A 73 9.72 -14.80 -16.65
N SER A 74 8.76 -14.67 -17.56
CA SER A 74 8.93 -13.98 -18.84
C SER A 74 9.28 -12.50 -18.67
N ASP A 75 8.71 -11.82 -17.70
CA ASP A 75 9.02 -10.42 -17.40
C ASP A 75 10.47 -10.25 -16.93
N ILE A 76 10.95 -11.19 -16.14
CA ILE A 76 12.33 -11.22 -15.63
C ILE A 76 13.31 -11.48 -16.76
N TYR A 77 13.00 -12.40 -17.68
CA TYR A 77 13.84 -12.72 -18.84
C TYR A 77 13.90 -11.53 -19.82
N SER A 78 12.81 -10.80 -19.97
CA SER A 78 12.74 -9.59 -20.79
C SER A 78 13.57 -8.44 -20.22
N LEU A 79 13.71 -8.37 -18.91
CA LEU A 79 14.50 -7.35 -18.23
C LEU A 79 16.02 -7.53 -18.49
N HIS A 80 16.45 -8.78 -18.56
CA HIS A 80 17.86 -9.16 -18.77
C HIS A 80 18.01 -10.16 -19.93
N PRO A 81 17.79 -9.76 -21.16
CA PRO A 81 17.85 -10.67 -22.30
C PRO A 81 19.25 -11.25 -22.56
N GLN A 82 20.30 -10.59 -22.07
CA GLN A 82 21.69 -11.01 -22.22
C GLN A 82 22.13 -12.08 -21.21
N VAL A 83 21.34 -12.30 -20.17
CA VAL A 83 21.63 -13.25 -19.10
C VAL A 83 20.87 -14.55 -19.36
N SER A 84 21.51 -15.69 -19.12
CA SER A 84 20.85 -16.99 -19.29
C SER A 84 19.68 -17.15 -18.31
N THR A 85 18.63 -17.83 -18.76
CA THR A 85 17.46 -18.11 -17.92
C THR A 85 17.82 -18.89 -16.65
N ARG A 86 18.83 -19.75 -16.74
CA ARG A 86 19.35 -20.51 -15.60
C ARG A 86 19.93 -19.59 -14.53
N THR A 87 20.70 -18.58 -14.94
CA THR A 87 21.28 -17.59 -14.02
C THR A 87 20.19 -16.75 -13.36
N LEU A 88 19.20 -16.32 -14.12
CA LEU A 88 18.06 -15.55 -13.60
C LEU A 88 17.21 -16.38 -12.60
N ARG A 89 17.02 -17.66 -12.87
CA ARG A 89 16.35 -18.56 -11.91
C ARG A 89 17.13 -18.68 -10.61
N ARG A 90 18.45 -18.76 -10.67
CA ARG A 90 19.31 -18.77 -9.47
C ARG A 90 19.19 -17.47 -8.69
N ASP A 91 19.18 -16.33 -9.37
CA ASP A 91 18.96 -15.02 -8.74
C ASP A 91 17.61 -14.96 -8.03
N MET A 92 16.54 -15.46 -8.65
CA MET A 92 15.22 -15.55 -8.05
C MET A 92 15.18 -16.51 -6.86
N THR A 93 15.83 -17.65 -6.95
CA THR A 93 15.95 -18.60 -5.83
C THR A 93 16.65 -17.95 -4.63
N SER A 94 17.69 -17.18 -4.88
CA SER A 94 18.38 -16.42 -3.83
C SER A 94 17.47 -15.39 -3.18
N LEU A 95 16.67 -14.65 -3.96
CA LEU A 95 15.68 -13.70 -3.44
C LEU A 95 14.61 -14.37 -2.58
N VAL A 96 14.15 -15.56 -2.97
CA VAL A 96 13.21 -16.38 -2.19
C VAL A 96 13.87 -16.83 -0.88
N ASN A 97 15.10 -17.28 -0.91
CA ASN A 97 15.85 -17.71 0.28
C ASN A 97 16.11 -16.56 1.26
N PHE A 98 16.26 -15.34 0.76
CA PHE A 98 16.36 -14.14 1.60
C PHE A 98 15.01 -13.64 2.14
N ASN A 99 13.90 -14.34 1.87
CA ASN A 99 12.54 -13.95 2.25
C ASN A 99 12.11 -12.56 1.71
N LEU A 100 12.63 -12.16 0.58
CA LEU A 100 12.26 -10.93 -0.10
C LEU A 100 11.14 -11.14 -1.11
N VAL A 101 11.09 -12.34 -1.68
CA VAL A 101 10.16 -12.74 -2.73
C VAL A 101 9.55 -14.08 -2.39
N GLN A 102 8.27 -14.24 -2.67
CA GLN A 102 7.55 -15.50 -2.59
C GLN A 102 7.33 -16.06 -4.00
N GLN A 103 7.61 -17.34 -4.20
CA GLN A 103 7.30 -18.05 -5.42
C GLN A 103 5.98 -18.82 -5.25
N GLU A 104 5.04 -18.58 -6.15
CA GLU A 104 3.80 -19.34 -6.25
C GLU A 104 3.72 -20.10 -7.56
N GLY A 105 3.20 -21.31 -7.50
CA GLY A 105 3.07 -22.20 -8.66
C GLY A 105 4.37 -22.85 -9.09
N SER A 106 4.28 -23.66 -10.12
CA SER A 106 5.40 -24.41 -10.71
C SER A 106 5.36 -24.34 -12.23
N THR A 107 6.53 -24.42 -12.86
CA THR A 107 6.69 -24.44 -14.32
C THR A 107 6.03 -23.27 -15.04
N LYS A 108 4.94 -23.49 -15.77
CA LYS A 108 4.27 -22.47 -16.58
C LYS A 108 3.48 -21.44 -15.76
N ASP A 109 3.03 -21.82 -14.58
CA ASP A 109 2.20 -20.98 -13.71
C ASP A 109 2.98 -20.30 -12.58
N THR A 110 4.30 -20.29 -12.67
CA THR A 110 5.16 -19.66 -11.69
C THR A 110 4.95 -18.16 -11.65
N LYS A 111 4.72 -17.62 -10.44
CA LYS A 111 4.62 -16.19 -10.18
C LYS A 111 5.54 -15.83 -9.02
N TYR A 112 6.13 -14.67 -9.10
CA TYR A 112 6.96 -14.11 -8.04
C TYR A 112 6.26 -12.90 -7.45
N ILE A 113 6.09 -12.90 -6.12
CA ILE A 113 5.37 -11.88 -5.37
C ILE A 113 6.31 -11.27 -4.36
N LEU A 114 6.29 -9.94 -4.26
CA LEU A 114 7.08 -9.23 -3.25
C LEU A 114 6.49 -9.50 -1.85
N ILE A 115 7.36 -9.90 -0.93
CA ILE A 115 7.02 -10.02 0.49
C ILE A 115 7.28 -8.67 1.16
N GLY A 116 6.21 -8.00 1.54
CA GLY A 116 6.35 -6.71 2.20
C GLY A 116 5.50 -6.54 3.41
#